data_81730ab72bc6028b5a27c10460ff22f9
#
_entry.id   81730ab72bc6028b5a27c10460ff22f9
#
_cell.length_a   1.000
_cell.length_b   1.000
_cell.length_c   1.000
_cell.angle_alpha   90.00
_cell.angle_beta   90.00
_cell.angle_gamma   90.00
#
_symmetry.space_group_name_H-M   'P 1'
#
loop_
_entity.id
_entity.type
_entity.pdbx_description
1 polymer ?
#
loop_
_entity_poly.entity_id
_entity_poly.type
_entity_poly.pdbx_seq_one_letter_code
_entity_poly.pdbx_strand_id
1 'polypeptide(L)'
;MSKHRKDPEAPLSLSCRVLARLLDYPADEMLGRLDELRQALRQEAALSPARLAELETLTLWMERRERYALQSDYVETFDRGRASSLHLFEHVHGDSRERGPALVDLAKTYESAGLRFEAPELPDYLPVVLEFASTQAPATARAFLGEMAHILNAIHSALVKRGKPWAAAIGAVLELAGEQPQAVQITVDEPLDESWQEPAAFDGCSSRGQSRPGVPQPIHIHKKAAAPAAGQGVTR
;
A
#
# COMPACT_ATOMS: atom_id res chain seq x y z
N MET A 1 14.48 24.18 24.56
CA MET A 1 14.55 22.76 24.16
C MET A 1 15.45 22.68 22.93
N SER A 2 16.69 22.20 23.11
CA SER A 2 17.68 22.13 22.04
C SER A 2 17.23 21.05 21.05
N LYS A 3 16.95 21.40 19.77
CA LYS A 3 16.79 20.44 18.69
C LYS A 3 18.14 19.73 18.55
N HIS A 4 18.25 18.50 19.04
CA HIS A 4 19.35 17.63 18.69
C HIS A 4 19.27 17.40 17.17
N ARG A 5 20.00 18.19 16.42
CA ARG A 5 20.18 18.00 14.99
C ARG A 5 21.04 16.74 14.88
N LYS A 6 20.41 15.62 14.54
CA LYS A 6 21.14 14.37 14.28
C LYS A 6 22.17 14.64 13.17
N ASP A 7 23.35 14.06 13.30
CA ASP A 7 24.37 14.11 12.27
C ASP A 7 23.80 13.46 10.99
N PRO A 8 23.75 14.20 9.88
CA PRO A 8 23.23 13.65 8.62
C PRO A 8 24.04 12.45 8.12
N GLU A 9 25.31 12.34 8.52
CA GLU A 9 26.19 11.23 8.15
C GLU A 9 26.11 10.04 9.12
N ALA A 10 25.34 10.13 10.20
CA ALA A 10 25.16 9.00 11.11
C ALA A 10 24.53 7.79 10.38
N PRO A 11 25.08 6.58 10.55
CA PRO A 11 24.61 5.38 9.87
C PRO A 11 23.14 5.09 10.21
N LEU A 12 22.42 4.50 9.26
CA LEU A 12 21.01 4.10 9.40
C LEU A 12 20.64 2.83 8.61
N SER A 13 21.66 2.19 8.04
CA SER A 13 21.47 1.03 7.16
C SER A 13 20.81 -0.16 7.87
N LEU A 14 21.28 -0.48 9.09
CA LEU A 14 20.69 -1.57 9.88
C LEU A 14 19.26 -1.23 10.30
N SER A 15 19.02 0.00 10.73
CA SER A 15 17.68 0.46 11.12
C SER A 15 16.68 0.40 9.94
N CYS A 16 17.10 0.78 8.75
CA CYS A 16 16.27 0.63 7.55
C CYS A 16 15.93 -0.83 7.28
N ARG A 17 16.91 -1.74 7.35
CA ARG A 17 16.69 -3.18 7.14
C ARG A 17 15.77 -3.78 8.20
N VAL A 18 15.95 -3.41 9.46
CA VAL A 18 15.08 -3.87 10.54
C VAL A 18 13.64 -3.39 10.33
N LEU A 19 13.47 -2.11 10.00
CA LEU A 19 12.14 -1.55 9.74
C LEU A 19 11.49 -2.17 8.50
N ALA A 20 12.26 -2.48 7.46
CA ALA A 20 11.77 -3.25 6.31
C ALA A 20 11.17 -4.60 6.78
N ARG A 21 11.88 -5.34 7.64
CA ARG A 21 11.40 -6.63 8.16
C ARG A 21 10.19 -6.51 9.09
N LEU A 22 10.11 -5.47 9.91
CA LEU A 22 8.98 -5.25 10.83
C LEU A 22 7.70 -4.78 10.10
N LEU A 23 7.86 -4.19 8.91
CA LEU A 23 6.76 -3.73 8.05
C LEU A 23 6.42 -4.72 6.94
N ASP A 24 7.17 -5.80 6.81
CA ASP A 24 6.86 -6.90 5.90
C ASP A 24 5.89 -7.90 6.55
N TYR A 25 5.33 -8.80 5.72
CA TYR A 25 4.44 -9.85 6.21
C TYR A 25 5.13 -10.69 7.29
N PRO A 26 4.49 -10.90 8.46
CA PRO A 26 5.12 -11.57 9.61
C PRO A 26 5.28 -13.07 9.38
N ALA A 27 6.32 -13.43 8.64
CA ALA A 27 6.73 -14.81 8.39
C ALA A 27 7.45 -15.41 9.61
N ASP A 28 7.43 -16.73 9.75
CA ASP A 28 8.03 -17.47 10.87
C ASP A 28 9.52 -17.15 11.04
N GLU A 29 10.25 -17.01 9.95
CA GLU A 29 11.67 -16.71 10.00
C GLU A 29 11.94 -15.35 10.66
N MET A 30 11.14 -14.33 10.33
CA MET A 30 11.26 -13.01 10.92
C MET A 30 10.90 -13.03 12.41
N LEU A 31 9.79 -13.70 12.76
CA LEU A 31 9.33 -13.81 14.15
C LEU A 31 10.38 -14.51 15.05
N GLY A 32 11.08 -15.51 14.52
CA GLY A 32 12.17 -16.19 15.24
C GLY A 32 13.42 -15.32 15.48
N ARG A 33 13.50 -14.12 14.88
CA ARG A 33 14.67 -13.24 14.92
C ARG A 33 14.40 -11.87 15.56
N LEU A 34 13.27 -11.67 16.21
CA LEU A 34 12.91 -10.37 16.79
C LEU A 34 13.93 -9.84 17.80
N ASP A 35 14.60 -10.73 18.58
CA ASP A 35 15.68 -10.32 19.48
C ASP A 35 16.90 -9.77 18.72
N GLU A 36 17.29 -10.40 17.61
CA GLU A 36 18.38 -9.93 16.76
C GLU A 36 18.05 -8.56 16.15
N LEU A 37 16.80 -8.37 15.72
CA LEU A 37 16.33 -7.08 15.18
C LEU A 37 16.39 -5.97 16.23
N ARG A 38 15.95 -6.23 17.47
CA ARG A 38 16.08 -5.29 18.59
C ARG A 38 17.52 -4.94 18.90
N GLN A 39 18.41 -5.94 18.87
CA GLN A 39 19.82 -5.73 19.10
C GLN A 39 20.47 -4.87 18.01
N ALA A 40 20.16 -5.11 16.74
CA ALA A 40 20.65 -4.32 15.61
C ALA A 40 20.26 -2.83 15.72
N LEU A 41 19.01 -2.53 16.09
CA LEU A 41 18.54 -1.15 16.32
C LEU A 41 19.30 -0.45 17.44
N ARG A 42 19.57 -1.16 18.55
CA ARG A 42 20.33 -0.60 19.67
C ARG A 42 21.81 -0.39 19.30
N GLN A 43 22.38 -1.29 18.52
CA GLN A 43 23.77 -1.21 18.08
C GLN A 43 24.04 -0.02 17.17
N GLU A 44 23.17 0.22 16.18
CA GLU A 44 23.33 1.34 15.26
C GLU A 44 23.03 2.69 15.91
N ALA A 45 22.11 2.72 16.89
CA ALA A 45 21.72 3.90 17.66
C ALA A 45 21.23 5.08 16.75
N ALA A 46 20.68 4.77 15.59
CA ALA A 46 20.16 5.77 14.65
C ALA A 46 18.86 6.45 15.14
N LEU A 47 18.13 5.78 16.02
CA LEU A 47 16.85 6.23 16.58
C LEU A 47 16.99 6.76 17.99
N SER A 48 16.06 7.63 18.41
CA SER A 48 16.01 8.12 19.78
C SER A 48 15.65 6.99 20.77
N PRO A 49 16.03 7.12 22.06
CA PRO A 49 15.65 6.14 23.08
C PRO A 49 14.13 5.95 23.20
N ALA A 50 13.34 7.01 23.02
CA ALA A 50 11.89 6.94 23.02
C ALA A 50 11.37 6.08 21.87
N ARG A 51 11.90 6.26 20.66
CA ARG A 51 11.51 5.48 19.50
C ARG A 51 11.93 4.01 19.61
N LEU A 52 13.11 3.75 20.16
CA LEU A 52 13.53 2.38 20.45
C LEU A 52 12.59 1.67 21.42
N ALA A 53 12.12 2.36 22.47
CA ALA A 53 11.14 1.80 23.41
C ALA A 53 9.79 1.48 22.77
N GLU A 54 9.32 2.33 21.83
CA GLU A 54 8.10 2.05 21.05
C GLU A 54 8.26 0.82 20.14
N LEU A 55 9.40 0.68 19.48
CA LEU A 55 9.71 -0.50 18.65
C LEU A 55 9.88 -1.77 19.48
N GLU A 56 10.46 -1.65 20.69
CA GLU A 56 10.51 -2.76 21.63
C GLU A 56 9.11 -3.21 22.04
N THR A 57 8.20 -2.26 22.30
CA THR A 57 6.80 -2.55 22.61
C THR A 57 6.12 -3.27 21.44
N LEU A 58 6.34 -2.82 20.20
CA LEU A 58 5.83 -3.47 19.00
C LEU A 58 6.32 -4.92 18.88
N THR A 59 7.63 -5.13 18.99
CA THR A 59 8.21 -6.47 18.82
C THR A 59 7.81 -7.43 19.93
N LEU A 60 7.70 -6.97 21.19
CA LEU A 60 7.16 -7.76 22.30
C LEU A 60 5.67 -8.08 22.12
N TRP A 61 4.91 -7.18 21.51
CA TRP A 61 3.52 -7.43 21.16
C TRP A 61 3.43 -8.52 20.08
N MET A 62 4.29 -8.49 19.04
CA MET A 62 4.36 -9.53 17.99
C MET A 62 4.69 -10.91 18.60
N GLU A 63 5.66 -11.00 19.52
CA GLU A 63 6.07 -12.25 20.19
C GLU A 63 4.96 -12.91 20.99
N ARG A 64 4.07 -12.08 21.59
CA ARG A 64 2.99 -12.58 22.46
C ARG A 64 1.75 -13.00 21.69
N ARG A 65 1.68 -12.67 20.41
CA ARG A 65 0.52 -13.01 19.57
C ARG A 65 0.65 -14.41 19.01
N GLU A 66 -0.50 -15.08 18.91
CA GLU A 66 -0.59 -16.29 18.12
C GLU A 66 -0.33 -15.94 16.64
N ARG A 67 0.44 -16.77 15.94
CA ARG A 67 0.94 -16.50 14.59
C ARG A 67 -0.15 -16.12 13.58
N TYR A 68 -1.20 -16.94 13.48
CA TYR A 68 -2.27 -16.68 12.52
C TYR A 68 -3.07 -15.43 12.86
N ALA A 69 -3.23 -15.12 14.15
CA ALA A 69 -3.87 -13.89 14.58
C ALA A 69 -3.02 -12.66 14.21
N LEU A 70 -1.68 -12.74 14.35
CA LEU A 70 -0.77 -11.67 13.93
C LEU A 70 -0.80 -11.48 12.41
N GLN A 71 -0.76 -12.55 11.64
CA GLN A 71 -0.85 -12.51 10.17
C GLN A 71 -2.18 -11.95 9.68
N SER A 72 -3.28 -12.33 10.32
CA SER A 72 -4.62 -11.77 10.04
C SER A 72 -4.69 -10.27 10.37
N ASP A 73 -4.14 -9.86 11.52
CA ASP A 73 -4.05 -8.44 11.92
C ASP A 73 -3.22 -7.62 10.92
N TYR A 74 -2.15 -8.21 10.35
CA TYR A 74 -1.32 -7.58 9.33
C TYR A 74 -2.12 -7.34 8.04
N VAL A 75 -2.74 -8.38 7.50
CA VAL A 75 -3.57 -8.30 6.28
C VAL A 75 -4.72 -7.30 6.46
N GLU A 76 -5.43 -7.36 7.59
CA GLU A 76 -6.48 -6.38 7.91
C GLU A 76 -5.95 -4.95 7.99
N THR A 77 -4.71 -4.79 8.47
CA THR A 77 -4.12 -3.46 8.66
C THR A 77 -3.65 -2.85 7.36
N PHE A 78 -2.96 -3.61 6.50
CA PHE A 78 -2.23 -3.09 5.36
C PHE A 78 -2.86 -3.40 4.00
N ASP A 79 -3.59 -4.53 3.88
CA ASP A 79 -4.14 -4.96 2.59
C ASP A 79 -5.61 -4.59 2.42
N ARG A 80 -6.36 -4.40 3.51
CA ARG A 80 -7.80 -4.11 3.45
C ARG A 80 -8.17 -2.63 3.46
N GLY A 81 -7.21 -1.72 3.45
CA GLY A 81 -7.51 -0.28 3.51
C GLY A 81 -6.44 0.56 2.86
N ARG A 82 -6.83 1.43 1.92
CA ARG A 82 -5.92 2.38 1.26
C ARG A 82 -5.19 3.28 2.24
N ALA A 83 -5.86 3.73 3.29
CA ALA A 83 -5.31 4.70 4.24
C ALA A 83 -4.07 4.20 4.99
N SER A 84 -3.84 2.90 5.08
CA SER A 84 -2.68 2.27 5.71
C SER A 84 -1.86 1.39 4.78
N SER A 85 -2.17 1.36 3.47
CA SER A 85 -1.40 0.61 2.48
C SER A 85 0.09 0.96 2.54
N LEU A 86 0.95 -0.06 2.43
CA LEU A 86 2.40 0.12 2.35
C LEU A 86 2.89 0.36 0.92
N HIS A 87 2.01 0.36 -0.07
CA HIS A 87 2.29 0.80 -1.43
C HIS A 87 2.14 2.31 -1.51
N LEU A 88 3.27 3.02 -1.49
CA LEU A 88 3.30 4.48 -1.30
C LEU A 88 2.59 5.24 -2.41
N PHE A 89 2.65 4.74 -3.65
CA PHE A 89 2.03 5.42 -4.79
C PHE A 89 0.51 5.25 -4.86
N GLU A 90 -0.07 4.35 -4.07
CA GLU A 90 -1.52 4.30 -3.88
C GLU A 90 -2.06 5.57 -3.21
N HIS A 91 -1.29 6.16 -2.30
CA HIS A 91 -1.66 7.39 -1.61
C HIS A 91 -1.61 8.63 -2.50
N VAL A 92 -0.78 8.61 -3.55
CA VAL A 92 -0.58 9.75 -4.46
C VAL A 92 -1.41 9.62 -5.72
N HIS A 93 -1.40 8.45 -6.32
CA HIS A 93 -1.97 8.21 -7.65
C HIS A 93 -3.30 7.44 -7.60
N GLY A 94 -3.58 6.71 -6.52
CA GLY A 94 -4.76 5.83 -6.45
C GLY A 94 -4.81 4.89 -7.66
N ASP A 95 -5.95 4.89 -8.36
CA ASP A 95 -6.17 4.09 -9.57
C ASP A 95 -5.83 4.86 -10.87
N SER A 96 -5.11 5.98 -10.76
CA SER A 96 -4.71 6.79 -11.91
C SER A 96 -3.75 6.02 -12.84
N ARG A 97 -3.87 6.29 -14.15
CA ARG A 97 -2.95 5.74 -15.17
C ARG A 97 -1.50 6.21 -14.99
N GLU A 98 -1.28 7.25 -14.21
CA GLU A 98 0.07 7.79 -13.92
C GLU A 98 0.85 6.95 -12.92
N ARG A 99 0.19 6.06 -12.16
CA ARG A 99 0.84 5.15 -11.22
C ARG A 99 1.88 4.26 -11.91
N GLY A 100 1.54 3.68 -13.06
CA GLY A 100 2.45 2.80 -13.80
C GLY A 100 3.78 3.48 -14.20
N PRO A 101 3.76 4.63 -14.90
CA PRO A 101 4.96 5.40 -15.20
C PRO A 101 5.78 5.75 -13.95
N ALA A 102 5.15 6.18 -12.85
CA ALA A 102 5.84 6.49 -11.61
C ALA A 102 6.57 5.28 -11.00
N LEU A 103 5.96 4.09 -11.03
CA LEU A 103 6.61 2.84 -10.61
C LEU A 103 7.84 2.50 -11.47
N VAL A 104 7.75 2.69 -12.78
CA VAL A 104 8.88 2.49 -13.70
C VAL A 104 10.03 3.46 -13.39
N ASP A 105 9.73 4.72 -13.09
CA ASP A 105 10.76 5.72 -12.79
C ASP A 105 11.41 5.46 -11.43
N LEU A 106 10.66 4.95 -10.45
CA LEU A 106 11.23 4.50 -9.17
C LEU A 106 12.15 3.29 -9.36
N ALA A 107 11.75 2.30 -10.16
CA ALA A 107 12.61 1.15 -10.49
C ALA A 107 13.92 1.59 -11.19
N LYS A 108 13.85 2.54 -12.13
CA LYS A 108 15.05 3.13 -12.76
C LYS A 108 15.96 3.85 -11.75
N THR A 109 15.38 4.46 -10.71
CA THR A 109 16.17 5.08 -9.63
C THR A 109 17.00 4.02 -8.92
N TYR A 110 16.42 2.84 -8.63
CA TYR A 110 17.15 1.71 -8.05
C TYR A 110 18.26 1.20 -8.98
N GLU A 111 17.96 1.02 -10.26
CA GLU A 111 18.93 0.59 -11.26
C GLU A 111 20.08 1.59 -11.44
N SER A 112 19.80 2.88 -11.42
CA SER A 112 20.81 3.95 -11.51
C SER A 112 21.77 3.94 -10.32
N ALA A 113 21.33 3.46 -9.16
CA ALA A 113 22.17 3.24 -7.99
C ALA A 113 22.91 1.89 -8.01
N GLY A 114 22.84 1.14 -9.12
CA GLY A 114 23.51 -0.16 -9.29
C GLY A 114 22.76 -1.34 -8.69
N LEU A 115 21.49 -1.19 -8.35
CA LEU A 115 20.66 -2.24 -7.80
C LEU A 115 19.73 -2.78 -8.89
N ARG A 116 19.76 -4.08 -9.12
CA ARG A 116 18.79 -4.73 -10.00
C ARG A 116 17.53 -5.06 -9.22
N PHE A 117 16.40 -4.50 -9.67
CA PHE A 117 15.11 -4.77 -9.07
C PHE A 117 14.50 -6.04 -9.68
N GLU A 118 14.51 -7.14 -8.93
CA GLU A 118 13.96 -8.45 -9.34
C GLU A 118 12.93 -8.97 -8.30
N ALA A 119 12.42 -8.10 -7.44
CA ALA A 119 11.46 -8.50 -6.41
C ALA A 119 10.08 -8.83 -7.03
N PRO A 120 9.34 -9.78 -6.46
CA PRO A 120 7.93 -10.02 -6.83
C PRO A 120 7.02 -8.86 -6.44
N GLU A 121 7.46 -8.03 -5.48
CA GLU A 121 6.74 -6.87 -4.98
C GLU A 121 6.93 -5.64 -5.89
N LEU A 122 6.05 -4.66 -5.75
CA LEU A 122 6.17 -3.40 -6.48
C LEU A 122 7.30 -2.53 -5.90
N PRO A 123 7.97 -1.69 -6.72
CA PRO A 123 9.08 -0.87 -6.24
C PRO A 123 8.68 0.18 -5.20
N ASP A 124 7.41 0.58 -5.13
CA ASP A 124 6.86 1.52 -4.14
C ASP A 124 6.43 0.86 -2.83
N TYR A 125 6.59 -0.47 -2.69
CA TYR A 125 6.33 -1.15 -1.43
C TYR A 125 7.33 -0.71 -0.36
N LEU A 126 6.84 -0.18 0.76
CA LEU A 126 7.69 0.48 1.76
C LEU A 126 8.86 -0.38 2.27
N PRO A 127 8.73 -1.70 2.52
CA PRO A 127 9.87 -2.55 2.81
C PRO A 127 10.95 -2.52 1.73
N VAL A 128 10.60 -2.53 0.44
CA VAL A 128 11.55 -2.42 -0.68
C VAL A 128 12.24 -1.06 -0.69
N VAL A 129 11.48 0.01 -0.49
CA VAL A 129 11.99 1.39 -0.35
C VAL A 129 13.02 1.48 0.77
N LEU A 130 12.77 0.84 1.91
CA LEU A 130 13.68 0.81 3.05
C LEU A 130 14.92 -0.06 2.78
N GLU A 131 14.80 -1.17 2.09
CA GLU A 131 15.94 -1.97 1.65
C GLU A 131 16.83 -1.17 0.71
N PHE A 132 16.25 -0.45 -0.26
CA PHE A 132 16.99 0.49 -1.11
C PHE A 132 17.71 1.56 -0.28
N ALA A 133 16.98 2.26 0.60
CA ALA A 133 17.55 3.30 1.45
C ALA A 133 18.73 2.77 2.29
N SER A 134 18.67 1.50 2.73
CA SER A 134 19.74 0.87 3.51
C SER A 134 21.07 0.74 2.77
N THR A 135 21.06 0.79 1.45
CA THR A 135 22.25 0.66 0.60
C THR A 135 22.88 2.01 0.23
N GLN A 136 22.18 3.12 0.51
CA GLN A 136 22.63 4.45 0.14
C GLN A 136 23.49 5.09 1.23
N ALA A 137 24.28 6.12 0.85
CA ALA A 137 24.96 6.97 1.81
C ALA A 137 23.94 7.61 2.78
N PRO A 138 24.28 7.80 4.08
CA PRO A 138 23.31 8.22 5.08
C PRO A 138 22.54 9.49 4.74
N ALA A 139 23.21 10.51 4.23
CA ALA A 139 22.57 11.76 3.83
C ALA A 139 21.59 11.55 2.66
N THR A 140 21.97 10.74 1.67
CA THR A 140 21.13 10.39 0.51
C THR A 140 19.89 9.59 0.95
N ALA A 141 20.07 8.58 1.82
CA ALA A 141 18.98 7.78 2.36
C ALA A 141 17.96 8.64 3.12
N ARG A 142 18.44 9.58 3.96
CA ARG A 142 17.56 10.51 4.69
C ARG A 142 16.77 11.41 3.75
N ALA A 143 17.44 12.00 2.75
CA ALA A 143 16.79 12.85 1.75
C ALA A 143 15.72 12.07 0.98
N PHE A 144 16.04 10.87 0.51
CA PHE A 144 15.13 10.00 -0.21
C PHE A 144 13.88 9.62 0.63
N LEU A 145 14.06 9.22 1.88
CA LEU A 145 12.95 8.95 2.80
C LEU A 145 12.15 10.22 3.11
N GLY A 146 12.82 11.37 3.18
CA GLY A 146 12.19 12.67 3.42
C GLY A 146 11.21 13.10 2.32
N GLU A 147 11.48 12.75 1.06
CA GLU A 147 10.56 13.00 -0.06
C GLU A 147 9.20 12.31 0.14
N MET A 148 9.18 11.18 0.85
CA MET A 148 7.98 10.38 1.14
C MET A 148 7.33 10.75 2.47
N ALA A 149 7.85 11.72 3.22
CA ALA A 149 7.42 12.03 4.59
C ALA A 149 5.93 12.38 4.69
N HIS A 150 5.35 13.02 3.68
CA HIS A 150 3.93 13.37 3.65
C HIS A 150 3.03 12.11 3.59
N ILE A 151 3.43 11.09 2.82
CA ILE A 151 2.73 9.79 2.73
C ILE A 151 2.89 9.03 4.05
N LEU A 152 4.13 8.97 4.57
CA LEU A 152 4.44 8.31 5.83
C LEU A 152 3.65 8.91 7.00
N ASN A 153 3.46 10.24 7.03
CA ASN A 153 2.61 10.90 8.03
C ASN A 153 1.13 10.51 7.89
N ALA A 154 0.61 10.36 6.66
CA ALA A 154 -0.75 9.89 6.44
C ALA A 154 -0.93 8.44 6.95
N ILE A 155 -0.03 7.53 6.58
CA ILE A 155 -0.05 6.14 7.04
C ILE A 155 0.06 6.07 8.57
N HIS A 156 1.02 6.80 9.17
CA HIS A 156 1.18 6.88 10.62
C HIS A 156 -0.10 7.30 11.32
N SER A 157 -0.72 8.40 10.84
CA SER A 157 -1.97 8.92 11.41
C SER A 157 -3.13 7.93 11.29
N ALA A 158 -3.22 7.18 10.16
CA ALA A 158 -4.21 6.12 9.98
C ALA A 158 -4.02 4.99 11.00
N LEU A 159 -2.78 4.54 11.18
CA LEU A 159 -2.45 3.48 12.13
C LEU A 159 -2.72 3.89 13.58
N VAL A 160 -2.34 5.13 13.97
CA VAL A 160 -2.63 5.68 15.31
C VAL A 160 -4.13 5.75 15.55
N LYS A 161 -4.91 6.27 14.60
CA LYS A 161 -6.37 6.36 14.70
C LYS A 161 -7.04 4.99 14.89
N ARG A 162 -6.48 3.95 14.25
CA ARG A 162 -6.97 2.56 14.35
C ARG A 162 -6.37 1.79 15.52
N GLY A 163 -5.50 2.40 16.34
CA GLY A 163 -4.82 1.74 17.45
C GLY A 163 -3.89 0.60 17.03
N LYS A 164 -3.32 0.66 15.81
CA LYS A 164 -2.46 -0.39 15.28
C LYS A 164 -1.01 -0.20 15.73
N PRO A 165 -0.38 -1.22 16.35
CA PRO A 165 0.97 -1.10 16.92
C PRO A 165 2.07 -0.78 15.90
N TRP A 166 1.88 -1.10 14.63
CA TRP A 166 2.82 -0.77 13.55
C TRP A 166 3.05 0.73 13.34
N ALA A 167 2.21 1.60 13.94
CA ALA A 167 2.45 3.03 13.97
C ALA A 167 3.86 3.37 14.50
N ALA A 168 4.39 2.57 15.46
CA ALA A 168 5.75 2.72 15.97
C ALA A 168 6.81 2.57 14.88
N ALA A 169 6.64 1.60 13.97
CA ALA A 169 7.58 1.37 12.87
C ALA A 169 7.54 2.52 11.86
N ILE A 170 6.35 2.99 11.46
CA ILE A 170 6.24 4.14 10.55
C ILE A 170 6.81 5.41 11.21
N GLY A 171 6.55 5.63 12.49
CA GLY A 171 7.14 6.74 13.24
C GLY A 171 8.68 6.68 13.29
N ALA A 172 9.26 5.47 13.31
CA ALA A 172 10.70 5.28 13.23
C ALA A 172 11.25 5.63 11.83
N VAL A 173 10.55 5.26 10.75
CA VAL A 173 10.93 5.68 9.38
C VAL A 173 10.95 7.20 9.26
N LEU A 174 9.91 7.89 9.76
CA LEU A 174 9.88 9.35 9.79
C LEU A 174 11.08 9.93 10.55
N GLU A 175 11.43 9.36 11.70
CA GLU A 175 12.58 9.82 12.48
C GLU A 175 13.91 9.59 11.74
N LEU A 176 14.07 8.49 10.99
CA LEU A 176 15.23 8.26 10.13
C LEU A 176 15.29 9.28 8.99
N ALA A 177 14.17 9.67 8.41
CA ALA A 177 14.06 10.74 7.43
C ALA A 177 14.40 12.13 7.98
N GLY A 178 14.58 12.27 9.30
CA GLY A 178 14.80 13.56 9.96
C GLY A 178 13.52 14.33 10.28
N GLU A 179 12.37 13.68 10.11
CA GLU A 179 11.05 14.23 10.32
C GLU A 179 10.45 13.77 11.65
N GLN A 180 9.41 14.47 12.10
CA GLN A 180 8.62 14.08 13.26
C GLN A 180 7.20 13.70 12.79
N PRO A 181 6.59 12.66 13.39
CA PRO A 181 5.20 12.36 13.10
C PRO A 181 4.29 13.56 13.30
N GLN A 182 3.57 13.93 12.25
CA GLN A 182 2.58 15.01 12.28
C GLN A 182 1.20 14.39 12.07
N ALA A 183 0.24 14.82 12.89
CA ALA A 183 -1.13 14.38 12.70
C ALA A 183 -1.71 14.97 11.41
N VAL A 184 -2.09 14.09 10.50
CA VAL A 184 -2.78 14.47 9.27
C VAL A 184 -4.26 14.15 9.41
N GLN A 185 -5.14 15.08 8.99
CA GLN A 185 -6.55 14.77 8.90
C GLN A 185 -6.76 13.79 7.74
N ILE A 186 -7.10 12.55 8.10
CA ILE A 186 -7.43 11.52 7.13
C ILE A 186 -8.94 11.55 6.95
N THR A 187 -9.41 11.85 5.74
CA THR A 187 -10.76 11.49 5.32
C THR A 187 -10.86 9.97 5.41
N VAL A 188 -11.82 9.49 6.18
CA VAL A 188 -12.07 8.06 6.31
C VAL A 188 -12.46 7.56 4.93
N ASP A 189 -11.66 6.68 4.34
CA ASP A 189 -12.11 5.91 3.19
C ASP A 189 -13.36 5.15 3.63
N GLU A 190 -14.47 5.36 2.93
CA GLU A 190 -15.63 4.51 3.09
C GLU A 190 -15.18 3.07 2.85
N PRO A 191 -15.64 2.10 3.66
CA PRO A 191 -15.32 0.70 3.41
C PRO A 191 -15.62 0.37 1.95
N LEU A 192 -14.72 -0.36 1.28
CA LEU A 192 -14.88 -0.74 -0.13
C LEU A 192 -16.26 -1.37 -0.39
N ASP A 193 -16.81 -2.10 0.57
CA ASP A 193 -18.12 -2.73 0.51
C ASP A 193 -19.28 -1.71 0.57
N GLU A 194 -19.08 -0.51 1.14
CA GLU A 194 -20.09 0.57 1.14
C GLU A 194 -20.01 1.47 -0.10
N SER A 195 -18.84 1.54 -0.74
CA SER A 195 -18.68 2.28 -2.00
C SER A 195 -19.20 1.50 -3.22
N TRP A 196 -19.39 0.20 -3.10
CA TRP A 196 -20.07 -0.65 -4.08
C TRP A 196 -21.57 -0.72 -3.78
N GLN A 197 -22.27 0.39 -3.93
CA GLN A 197 -23.69 0.30 -4.19
C GLN A 197 -23.85 -0.33 -5.57
N GLU A 198 -24.24 -1.61 -5.61
CA GLU A 198 -24.74 -2.18 -6.86
C GLU A 198 -25.80 -1.23 -7.41
N PRO A 199 -25.63 -0.75 -8.65
CA PRO A 199 -26.71 0.02 -9.27
C PRO A 199 -27.97 -0.83 -9.18
N ALA A 200 -29.06 -0.27 -8.62
CA ALA A 200 -30.31 -1.00 -8.46
C ALA A 200 -30.59 -1.72 -9.79
N ALA A 201 -30.66 -3.06 -9.73
CA ALA A 201 -30.68 -3.93 -10.89
C ALA A 201 -31.77 -3.57 -11.94
N PHE A 202 -32.61 -2.60 -11.63
CA PHE A 202 -33.76 -2.15 -12.43
C PHE A 202 -34.03 -0.63 -12.44
N ASP A 203 -33.11 0.20 -11.95
CA ASP A 203 -33.28 1.65 -12.07
C ASP A 203 -32.95 2.12 -13.50
N GLY A 204 -34.00 2.20 -14.32
CA GLY A 204 -33.91 2.75 -15.66
C GLY A 204 -34.50 1.90 -16.76
N CYS A 205 -34.88 0.67 -16.55
CA CYS A 205 -35.76 -0.03 -17.46
C CYS A 205 -37.21 0.43 -17.22
N SER A 206 -37.69 1.35 -18.05
CA SER A 206 -39.11 1.70 -18.10
C SER A 206 -39.92 0.42 -18.17
N SER A 207 -40.81 0.20 -17.22
CA SER A 207 -41.75 -0.94 -17.22
C SER A 207 -42.83 -0.82 -18.34
N ARG A 208 -42.67 0.16 -19.22
CA ARG A 208 -43.48 0.28 -20.45
C ARG A 208 -43.04 -0.81 -21.43
N GLY A 209 -43.80 -1.89 -21.48
CA GLY A 209 -43.55 -3.03 -22.35
C GLY A 209 -43.19 -4.34 -21.65
N GLN A 210 -43.03 -4.35 -20.33
CA GLN A 210 -42.85 -5.61 -19.60
C GLN A 210 -44.18 -6.26 -19.29
N SER A 211 -44.27 -7.53 -19.64
CA SER A 211 -45.42 -8.38 -19.37
C SER A 211 -45.57 -8.64 -17.87
N ARG A 212 -46.78 -8.47 -17.37
CA ARG A 212 -47.11 -8.85 -15.99
C ARG A 212 -47.04 -10.40 -15.86
N PRO A 213 -46.43 -10.94 -14.81
CA PRO A 213 -46.44 -12.39 -14.57
C PRO A 213 -47.89 -12.89 -14.51
N GLY A 214 -48.19 -13.94 -15.25
CA GLY A 214 -49.51 -14.59 -15.26
C GLY A 214 -50.50 -14.11 -16.33
N VAL A 215 -50.10 -13.18 -17.22
CA VAL A 215 -50.98 -12.78 -18.36
C VAL A 215 -50.42 -13.39 -19.66
N PRO A 216 -51.22 -14.13 -20.46
CA PRO A 216 -50.78 -14.65 -21.76
C PRO A 216 -50.33 -13.53 -22.69
N GLN A 217 -49.14 -13.66 -23.25
CA GLN A 217 -48.56 -12.66 -24.16
C GLN A 217 -48.69 -13.12 -25.58
N PRO A 218 -49.16 -12.30 -26.54
CA PRO A 218 -49.18 -12.64 -27.95
C PRO A 218 -47.78 -12.69 -28.52
N ILE A 219 -47.39 -13.84 -29.08
CA ILE A 219 -46.10 -14.01 -29.76
C ILE A 219 -46.29 -13.55 -31.21
N HIS A 220 -45.69 -12.42 -31.58
CA HIS A 220 -45.68 -11.95 -32.97
C HIS A 220 -44.52 -12.61 -33.72
N ILE A 221 -44.83 -13.58 -34.58
CA ILE A 221 -43.86 -14.23 -35.48
C ILE A 221 -43.76 -13.41 -36.75
N HIS A 222 -42.67 -12.68 -36.93
CA HIS A 222 -42.36 -12.01 -38.18
C HIS A 222 -41.70 -12.98 -39.14
N LYS A 223 -42.36 -13.29 -40.28
CA LYS A 223 -41.69 -14.03 -41.37
C LYS A 223 -40.59 -13.13 -41.95
N LYS A 224 -39.36 -13.64 -41.97
CA LYS A 224 -38.24 -12.98 -42.66
C LYS A 224 -38.57 -12.90 -44.15
N ALA A 225 -38.61 -11.70 -44.72
CA ALA A 225 -38.81 -11.49 -46.17
C ALA A 225 -37.66 -12.19 -46.91
N ALA A 226 -38.02 -12.97 -47.91
CA ALA A 226 -37.07 -13.61 -48.81
C ALA A 226 -36.24 -12.55 -49.57
N ALA A 227 -34.93 -12.69 -49.55
CA ALA A 227 -34.06 -11.83 -50.35
C ALA A 227 -34.39 -11.97 -51.85
N PRO A 228 -34.41 -10.85 -52.62
CA PRO A 228 -34.64 -10.93 -54.06
C PRO A 228 -33.49 -11.70 -54.73
N ALA A 229 -33.86 -12.65 -55.61
CA ALA A 229 -32.91 -13.43 -56.42
C ALA A 229 -32.06 -12.51 -57.31
N ALA A 230 -30.75 -12.68 -57.27
CA ALA A 230 -29.82 -11.97 -58.15
C ALA A 230 -30.10 -12.34 -59.59
N GLY A 231 -30.53 -11.35 -60.39
CA GLY A 231 -30.74 -11.46 -61.81
C GLY A 231 -29.43 -11.75 -62.55
N GLN A 232 -29.43 -12.79 -63.37
CA GLN A 232 -28.33 -13.16 -64.27
C GLN A 232 -28.15 -12.03 -65.31
N GLY A 233 -26.93 -11.48 -65.37
CA GLY A 233 -26.51 -10.59 -66.43
C GLY A 233 -26.36 -11.33 -67.77
N VAL A 234 -27.04 -10.85 -68.78
CA VAL A 234 -26.91 -11.28 -70.17
C VAL A 234 -25.80 -10.46 -70.82
N THR A 235 -24.89 -11.18 -71.41
CA THR A 235 -23.79 -10.73 -72.30
C THR A 235 -24.34 -10.00 -73.53
N ARG A 236 -23.72 -8.88 -73.89
CA ARG A 236 -23.29 -8.52 -75.24
C ARG A 236 -22.12 -7.52 -75.15
#